data_6bcc025b88c0b1498138f09256f847b9
#
_entry.id   6bcc025b88c0b1498138f09256f847b9
#
_cell.length_a   1.000
_cell.length_b   1.000
_cell.length_c   1.000
_cell.angle_alpha   90.00
_cell.angle_beta   90.00
_cell.angle_gamma   90.00
#
_symmetry.space_group_name_H-M   'P 1'
#
loop_
_entity.id
_entity.type
_entity.pdbx_description
1 polymer ?
#
loop_
_entity_poly.entity_id
_entity_poly.type
_entity_poly.pdbx_seq_one_letter_code
_entity_poly.pdbx_strand_id
1 'polypeptide(L)'
;MPAGPRPPAAPSVSPTGLRPWPDENGGEDDPLALLLEDGLDGRLLEDADLGDADLVAGSVVASLLRRCRLDGADLSRAHLVDSLLESCDAAALRAPRSTWRGCEVRASRLGAVEAYETSWRAVRLEGCKVDYLNARAAVWRDVELVDCRVGELDLGGAQVRGLRLDGCTVGALGVRGARLTDVDLRGARVDAVEGLDGLGGTWITAAQLDGLAPALAEQLGIQVLG
;
A
#
# COMPACT_ATOMS: atom_id res chain seq x y z
N MET A 1 3.92 -27.15 11.65
CA MET A 1 3.29 -26.08 10.88
C MET A 1 4.34 -25.47 9.99
N PRO A 2 4.14 -25.38 8.66
CA PRO A 2 5.07 -24.63 7.83
C PRO A 2 5.10 -23.17 8.30
N ALA A 3 6.29 -22.58 8.37
CA ALA A 3 6.43 -21.18 8.70
C ALA A 3 5.79 -20.34 7.58
N GLY A 4 4.95 -19.35 7.93
CA GLY A 4 4.41 -18.40 6.97
C GLY A 4 5.50 -17.55 6.29
N PRO A 5 5.14 -16.71 5.32
CA PRO A 5 6.09 -15.82 4.66
C PRO A 5 6.85 -14.97 5.68
N ARG A 6 8.13 -14.72 5.40
CA ARG A 6 8.97 -13.89 6.25
C ARG A 6 8.55 -12.43 6.04
N PRO A 7 8.34 -11.65 7.12
CA PRO A 7 8.03 -10.23 6.95
C PRO A 7 9.14 -9.51 6.17
N PRO A 8 8.80 -8.52 5.33
CA PRO A 8 9.80 -7.69 4.67
C PRO A 8 10.68 -6.98 5.70
N ALA A 9 11.93 -6.69 5.34
CA ALA A 9 12.77 -5.83 6.17
C ALA A 9 12.16 -4.42 6.19
N ALA A 10 12.03 -3.85 7.38
CA ALA A 10 11.59 -2.45 7.51
C ALA A 10 12.55 -1.54 6.71
N PRO A 11 12.04 -0.50 6.04
CA PRO A 11 12.88 0.46 5.36
C PRO A 11 13.84 1.14 6.35
N SER A 12 15.06 1.39 5.93
CA SER A 12 16.10 1.99 6.75
C SER A 12 16.07 3.52 6.78
N VAL A 13 14.92 4.12 6.57
CA VAL A 13 14.79 5.58 6.62
C VAL A 13 14.88 6.03 8.06
N SER A 14 16.01 6.66 8.40
CA SER A 14 16.21 7.29 9.70
C SER A 14 15.88 8.78 9.58
N PRO A 15 15.00 9.32 10.45
CA PRO A 15 14.72 10.77 10.47
C PRO A 15 15.93 11.63 10.81
N THR A 16 17.00 11.02 11.33
CA THR A 16 18.22 11.73 11.70
C THR A 16 19.12 11.96 10.49
N GLY A 17 19.45 13.21 10.22
CA GLY A 17 20.33 13.59 9.12
C GLY A 17 19.62 14.02 7.84
N LEU A 18 18.29 13.98 7.81
CA LEU A 18 17.51 14.56 6.72
C LEU A 18 17.60 16.09 6.76
N ARG A 19 17.69 16.69 5.58
CA ARG A 19 17.68 18.15 5.46
C ARG A 19 16.22 18.64 5.48
N PRO A 20 15.84 19.58 6.40
CA PRO A 20 14.49 20.16 6.38
C PRO A 20 14.19 20.84 5.04
N TRP A 21 12.93 20.89 4.72
CA TRP A 21 12.41 21.63 3.58
C TRP A 21 11.30 22.60 4.03
N PRO A 22 11.29 23.89 3.61
CA PRO A 22 12.39 24.57 2.90
C PRO A 22 13.66 24.66 3.75
N ASP A 23 14.81 24.81 3.12
CA ASP A 23 16.06 25.09 3.82
C ASP A 23 15.95 26.37 4.64
N GLU A 24 16.68 26.50 5.77
CA GLU A 24 16.64 27.66 6.69
C GLU A 24 16.89 29.02 6.00
N ASN A 25 17.38 29.01 4.78
CA ASN A 25 17.67 30.20 3.98
C ASN A 25 16.48 30.70 3.15
N GLY A 26 15.27 30.12 3.32
CA GLY A 26 14.01 30.64 2.81
C GLY A 26 14.08 31.19 1.38
N GLY A 27 14.53 30.40 0.43
CA GLY A 27 14.34 30.77 -0.98
C GLY A 27 12.85 30.92 -1.25
N GLU A 28 12.45 31.95 -1.99
CA GLU A 28 11.07 32.19 -2.45
C GLU A 28 10.59 31.11 -3.44
N ASP A 29 11.35 30.01 -3.58
CA ASP A 29 11.04 28.93 -4.49
C ASP A 29 9.88 28.11 -3.93
N ASP A 30 8.85 27.97 -4.72
CA ASP A 30 7.69 27.14 -4.44
C ASP A 30 8.17 25.69 -4.14
N PRO A 31 7.85 25.12 -2.95
CA PRO A 31 8.20 23.73 -2.61
C PRO A 31 7.80 22.74 -3.68
N LEU A 32 6.72 23.03 -4.39
CA LEU A 32 6.21 22.22 -5.48
C LEU A 32 7.10 22.30 -6.73
N ALA A 33 7.63 23.49 -7.07
CA ALA A 33 8.46 23.68 -8.25
C ALA A 33 9.77 22.89 -8.15
N LEU A 34 10.40 22.90 -6.99
CA LEU A 34 11.64 22.14 -6.74
C LEU A 34 11.41 20.62 -6.67
N LEU A 35 10.26 20.19 -6.16
CA LEU A 35 9.87 18.79 -6.18
C LEU A 35 9.67 18.27 -7.62
N LEU A 36 9.25 19.15 -8.52
CA LEU A 36 9.04 18.85 -9.94
C LEU A 36 10.35 18.84 -10.75
N GLU A 37 11.35 19.67 -10.37
CA GLU A 37 12.60 19.78 -11.12
C GLU A 37 13.63 18.73 -10.70
N ASP A 38 13.85 18.54 -9.39
CA ASP A 38 14.94 17.71 -8.86
C ASP A 38 14.48 16.46 -8.11
N GLY A 39 13.18 16.36 -7.79
CA GLY A 39 12.67 15.35 -6.87
C GLY A 39 13.10 15.58 -5.41
N LEU A 40 12.75 14.64 -4.54
CA LEU A 40 13.18 14.66 -3.14
C LEU A 40 14.29 13.64 -2.94
N ASP A 41 15.47 14.08 -2.52
CA ASP A 41 16.58 13.20 -2.11
C ASP A 41 17.13 13.62 -0.74
N GLY A 42 17.01 12.73 0.25
CA GLY A 42 17.45 12.95 1.61
C GLY A 42 16.76 14.12 2.31
N ARG A 43 15.49 14.37 2.01
CA ARG A 43 14.72 15.52 2.51
C ARG A 43 13.70 15.15 3.57
N LEU A 44 13.51 16.08 4.51
CA LEU A 44 12.37 16.10 5.42
C LEU A 44 11.38 17.16 4.94
N LEU A 45 10.21 16.71 4.54
CA LEU A 45 9.07 17.56 4.21
C LEU A 45 8.03 17.43 5.33
N GLU A 46 7.72 18.55 5.99
CA GLU A 46 6.86 18.56 7.17
C GLU A 46 5.72 19.57 7.00
N ASP A 47 4.51 19.14 7.34
CA ASP A 47 3.30 19.97 7.27
C ASP A 47 3.02 20.61 5.90
N ALA A 48 3.55 20.00 4.81
CA ALA A 48 3.39 20.55 3.46
C ALA A 48 2.03 20.19 2.86
N ASP A 49 1.50 21.15 2.12
CA ASP A 49 0.32 20.95 1.28
C ASP A 49 0.78 20.60 -0.14
N LEU A 50 0.62 19.35 -0.51
CA LEU A 50 0.88 18.82 -1.85
C LEU A 50 -0.42 18.42 -2.55
N GLY A 51 -1.53 19.05 -2.14
CA GLY A 51 -2.83 18.82 -2.79
C GLY A 51 -2.78 19.16 -4.28
N ASP A 52 -3.37 18.30 -5.11
CA ASP A 52 -3.38 18.41 -6.57
C ASP A 52 -1.98 18.53 -7.22
N ALA A 53 -0.90 18.19 -6.49
CA ALA A 53 0.46 18.26 -7.02
C ALA A 53 0.65 17.28 -8.18
N ASP A 54 1.20 17.76 -9.29
CA ASP A 54 1.63 16.92 -10.41
C ASP A 54 3.05 16.38 -10.14
N LEU A 55 3.11 15.18 -9.54
CA LEU A 55 4.35 14.47 -9.24
C LEU A 55 4.58 13.29 -10.21
N VAL A 56 4.01 13.39 -11.40
CA VAL A 56 4.11 12.38 -12.46
C VAL A 56 5.56 12.13 -12.83
N ALA A 57 5.97 10.86 -12.77
CA ALA A 57 7.35 10.42 -12.98
C ALA A 57 8.39 11.05 -12.02
N GLY A 58 7.94 11.71 -10.95
CA GLY A 58 8.80 12.29 -9.93
C GLY A 58 9.58 11.23 -9.14
N SER A 59 10.58 11.68 -8.40
CA SER A 59 11.45 10.84 -7.60
C SER A 59 11.44 11.25 -6.13
N VAL A 60 11.25 10.29 -5.22
CA VAL A 60 11.32 10.49 -3.78
C VAL A 60 12.26 9.44 -3.21
N VAL A 61 13.46 9.85 -2.83
CA VAL A 61 14.53 8.95 -2.40
C VAL A 61 14.98 9.32 -0.99
N ALA A 62 15.15 8.32 -0.12
CA ALA A 62 15.66 8.45 1.23
C ALA A 62 15.02 9.62 2.01
N SER A 63 13.75 9.90 1.77
CA SER A 63 13.06 11.09 2.25
C SER A 63 11.93 10.77 3.22
N LEU A 64 11.58 11.74 4.05
CA LEU A 64 10.46 11.67 5.00
C LEU A 64 9.45 12.76 4.67
N LEU A 65 8.23 12.34 4.36
CA LEU A 65 7.05 13.19 4.28
C LEU A 65 6.25 12.99 5.56
N ARG A 66 6.13 14.04 6.37
CA ARG A 66 5.42 13.97 7.65
C ARG A 66 4.29 14.98 7.70
N ARG A 67 3.11 14.55 8.07
CA ARG A 67 1.90 15.36 8.17
C ARG A 67 1.59 16.16 6.90
N CYS A 68 1.96 15.60 5.74
CA CYS A 68 1.69 16.22 4.45
C CYS A 68 0.26 15.91 4.00
N ARG A 69 -0.36 16.88 3.34
CA ARG A 69 -1.62 16.69 2.63
C ARG A 69 -1.32 16.33 1.18
N LEU A 70 -1.83 15.19 0.73
CA LEU A 70 -1.60 14.63 -0.61
C LEU A 70 -2.91 14.48 -1.40
N ASP A 71 -3.94 15.25 -1.02
CA ASP A 71 -5.26 15.12 -1.62
C ASP A 71 -5.23 15.53 -3.10
N GLY A 72 -5.63 14.63 -4.00
CA GLY A 72 -5.56 14.84 -5.43
C GLY A 72 -4.16 14.72 -6.06
N ALA A 73 -3.11 14.52 -5.27
CA ALA A 73 -1.74 14.39 -5.80
C ALA A 73 -1.61 13.24 -6.82
N ASP A 74 -0.87 13.48 -7.90
CA ASP A 74 -0.61 12.51 -8.96
C ASP A 74 0.84 12.02 -8.93
N LEU A 75 1.05 10.83 -8.38
CA LEU A 75 2.31 10.08 -8.35
C LEU A 75 2.39 9.04 -9.48
N SER A 76 1.65 9.21 -10.57
CA SER A 76 1.69 8.31 -11.72
C SER A 76 3.12 8.13 -12.22
N ARG A 77 3.58 6.90 -12.36
CA ARG A 77 4.95 6.57 -12.79
C ARG A 77 6.06 7.10 -11.89
N ALA A 78 5.74 7.62 -10.70
CA ALA A 78 6.75 8.09 -9.76
C ALA A 78 7.61 6.94 -9.20
N HIS A 79 8.80 7.29 -8.75
CA HIS A 79 9.75 6.38 -8.12
C HIS A 79 9.96 6.75 -6.66
N LEU A 80 9.49 5.90 -5.74
CA LEU A 80 9.71 6.07 -4.31
C LEU A 80 10.70 5.01 -3.84
N VAL A 81 11.79 5.44 -3.22
CA VAL A 81 12.85 4.53 -2.75
C VAL A 81 13.26 4.90 -1.34
N ASP A 82 13.30 3.90 -0.46
CA ASP A 82 13.78 4.01 0.91
C ASP A 82 13.20 5.23 1.66
N SER A 83 11.91 5.49 1.47
CA SER A 83 11.22 6.70 1.94
C SER A 83 10.07 6.37 2.87
N LEU A 84 9.76 7.31 3.77
CA LEU A 84 8.70 7.19 4.76
C LEU A 84 7.65 8.28 4.55
N LEU A 85 6.38 7.88 4.50
CA LEU A 85 5.20 8.75 4.59
C LEU A 85 4.57 8.54 5.97
N GLU A 86 4.58 9.56 6.82
CA GLU A 86 4.10 9.46 8.20
C GLU A 86 2.99 10.47 8.48
N SER A 87 1.86 9.99 8.99
CA SER A 87 0.71 10.84 9.36
C SER A 87 0.20 11.71 8.20
N CYS A 88 0.35 11.23 6.98
CA CYS A 88 -0.14 11.91 5.78
C CYS A 88 -1.65 11.68 5.58
N ASP A 89 -2.30 12.63 4.89
CA ASP A 89 -3.72 12.57 4.59
C ASP A 89 -3.96 12.79 3.08
N ALA A 90 -4.82 11.96 2.50
CA ALA A 90 -5.25 12.08 1.12
C ALA A 90 -6.67 11.50 0.97
N ALA A 91 -7.65 12.29 0.54
CA ALA A 91 -8.95 11.74 0.17
C ALA A 91 -8.86 10.93 -1.14
N ALA A 92 -8.02 11.36 -2.06
CA ALA A 92 -7.68 10.64 -3.29
C ALA A 92 -6.19 10.76 -3.57
N LEU A 93 -5.53 9.63 -3.84
CA LEU A 93 -4.12 9.58 -4.23
C LEU A 93 -3.97 8.76 -5.50
N ARG A 94 -3.39 9.36 -6.53
CA ARG A 94 -3.12 8.69 -7.80
C ARG A 94 -1.66 8.27 -7.86
N ALA A 95 -1.42 6.98 -7.97
CA ALA A 95 -0.07 6.42 -8.06
C ALA A 95 0.03 5.26 -9.06
N PRO A 96 -0.74 5.25 -10.20
CA PRO A 96 -0.67 4.16 -11.14
C PRO A 96 0.72 4.04 -11.77
N ARG A 97 1.13 2.81 -12.04
CA ARG A 97 2.43 2.49 -12.67
C ARG A 97 3.65 3.00 -11.91
N SER A 98 3.48 3.44 -10.67
CA SER A 98 4.60 3.88 -9.83
C SER A 98 5.41 2.68 -9.32
N THR A 99 6.65 2.95 -8.94
CA THR A 99 7.56 1.96 -8.37
C THR A 99 7.91 2.36 -6.94
N TRP A 100 7.67 1.45 -5.99
CA TRP A 100 7.97 1.67 -4.58
C TRP A 100 8.92 0.59 -4.09
N ARG A 101 10.03 0.99 -3.49
CA ARG A 101 11.03 0.06 -2.96
C ARG A 101 11.54 0.51 -1.60
N GLY A 102 11.46 -0.38 -0.60
CA GLY A 102 11.92 -0.07 0.75
C GLY A 102 11.11 1.03 1.41
N CYS A 103 9.87 1.26 0.99
CA CYS A 103 9.05 2.37 1.48
C CYS A 103 8.15 1.95 2.63
N GLU A 104 7.85 2.91 3.48
CA GLU A 104 6.91 2.72 4.56
C GLU A 104 5.87 3.84 4.60
N VAL A 105 4.62 3.48 4.90
CA VAL A 105 3.53 4.42 5.15
C VAL A 105 2.99 4.16 6.53
N ARG A 106 3.06 5.14 7.42
CA ARG A 106 2.64 5.01 8.82
C ARG A 106 1.53 5.97 9.19
N ALA A 107 0.61 5.47 10.02
CA ALA A 107 -0.40 6.27 10.71
C ALA A 107 -1.15 7.25 9.78
N SER A 108 -1.28 6.90 8.50
CA SER A 108 -1.81 7.76 7.45
C SER A 108 -3.26 7.43 7.13
N ARG A 109 -3.99 8.45 6.64
CA ARG A 109 -5.38 8.30 6.19
C ARG A 109 -5.43 8.48 4.69
N LEU A 110 -5.79 7.40 4.01
CA LEU A 110 -5.85 7.37 2.56
C LEU A 110 -7.26 6.94 2.16
N GLY A 111 -8.00 7.81 1.49
CA GLY A 111 -9.32 7.50 0.98
C GLY A 111 -9.22 6.52 -0.19
N ALA A 112 -9.29 7.02 -1.42
CA ALA A 112 -9.10 6.21 -2.62
C ALA A 112 -7.63 6.28 -3.09
N VAL A 113 -6.97 5.12 -3.18
CA VAL A 113 -5.60 5.01 -3.68
C VAL A 113 -5.62 4.23 -5.00
N GLU A 114 -5.32 4.92 -6.10
CA GLU A 114 -5.16 4.29 -7.40
C GLU A 114 -3.71 3.83 -7.58
N ALA A 115 -3.43 2.57 -7.27
CA ALA A 115 -2.10 1.94 -7.36
C ALA A 115 -2.09 0.76 -8.35
N TYR A 116 -2.90 0.84 -9.40
CA TYR A 116 -2.93 -0.21 -10.44
C TYR A 116 -1.64 -0.22 -11.27
N GLU A 117 -1.25 -1.41 -11.71
CA GLU A 117 -0.02 -1.64 -12.48
C GLU A 117 1.27 -1.16 -11.75
N THR A 118 1.23 -1.02 -10.42
CA THR A 118 2.40 -0.64 -9.62
C THR A 118 3.38 -1.79 -9.45
N SER A 119 4.65 -1.43 -9.19
CA SER A 119 5.67 -2.37 -8.74
C SER A 119 6.08 -2.02 -7.31
N TRP A 120 5.67 -2.84 -6.34
CA TRP A 120 6.05 -2.68 -4.94
C TRP A 120 7.01 -3.78 -4.50
N ARG A 121 8.08 -3.38 -3.81
CA ARG A 121 9.05 -4.31 -3.23
C ARG A 121 9.51 -3.83 -1.86
N ALA A 122 9.38 -4.70 -0.86
CA ALA A 122 9.68 -4.37 0.54
C ALA A 122 8.94 -3.09 0.98
N VAL A 123 7.61 -3.10 0.83
CA VAL A 123 6.76 -1.96 1.20
C VAL A 123 5.94 -2.34 2.43
N ARG A 124 5.86 -1.44 3.40
CA ARG A 124 5.09 -1.62 4.63
C ARG A 124 4.08 -0.50 4.82
N LEU A 125 2.86 -0.87 5.12
CA LEU A 125 1.82 0.03 5.62
C LEU A 125 1.57 -0.33 7.09
N GLU A 126 1.63 0.65 8.00
CA GLU A 126 1.41 0.40 9.44
C GLU A 126 0.46 1.41 10.04
N GLY A 127 -0.58 0.92 10.73
CA GLY A 127 -1.56 1.76 11.41
C GLY A 127 -2.36 2.66 10.48
N CYS A 128 -2.45 2.33 9.20
CA CYS A 128 -3.12 3.14 8.20
C CYS A 128 -4.61 2.84 8.11
N LYS A 129 -5.38 3.87 7.76
CA LYS A 129 -6.75 3.72 7.28
C LYS A 129 -6.77 3.96 5.78
N VAL A 130 -7.24 2.99 5.01
CA VAL A 130 -7.40 3.08 3.55
C VAL A 130 -8.83 2.70 3.21
N ASP A 131 -9.58 3.59 2.57
CA ASP A 131 -10.96 3.25 2.23
C ASP A 131 -11.02 2.35 0.98
N TYR A 132 -10.21 2.64 -0.04
CA TYR A 132 -10.08 1.81 -1.25
C TYR A 132 -8.63 1.79 -1.75
N LEU A 133 -8.06 0.60 -1.91
CA LEU A 133 -6.74 0.40 -2.52
C LEU A 133 -6.89 -0.42 -3.80
N ASN A 134 -6.83 0.28 -4.93
CA ASN A 134 -6.84 -0.33 -6.25
C ASN A 134 -5.42 -0.75 -6.65
N ALA A 135 -5.08 -2.01 -6.45
CA ALA A 135 -3.80 -2.59 -6.84
C ALA A 135 -3.96 -3.61 -8.00
N ARG A 136 -4.92 -3.38 -8.88
CA ARG A 136 -5.16 -4.25 -10.05
C ARG A 136 -3.92 -4.34 -10.93
N ALA A 137 -3.63 -5.53 -11.42
CA ALA A 137 -2.48 -5.82 -12.28
C ALA A 137 -1.12 -5.39 -11.69
N ALA A 138 -1.04 -5.12 -10.39
CA ALA A 138 0.21 -4.78 -9.71
C ALA A 138 1.15 -5.97 -9.59
N VAL A 139 2.44 -5.69 -9.43
CA VAL A 139 3.48 -6.67 -9.11
C VAL A 139 4.04 -6.36 -7.73
N TRP A 140 3.64 -7.13 -6.73
CA TRP A 140 4.06 -6.93 -5.34
C TRP A 140 4.99 -8.04 -4.87
N ARG A 141 6.06 -7.64 -4.15
CA ARG A 141 7.01 -8.56 -3.53
C ARG A 141 7.36 -8.08 -2.13
N ASP A 142 7.21 -8.98 -1.16
CA ASP A 142 7.54 -8.70 0.24
C ASP A 142 6.82 -7.44 0.76
N VAL A 143 5.48 -7.46 0.69
CA VAL A 143 4.62 -6.35 1.14
C VAL A 143 3.95 -6.73 2.45
N GLU A 144 3.87 -5.79 3.37
CA GLU A 144 3.27 -6.02 4.68
C GLU A 144 2.28 -4.89 5.03
N LEU A 145 1.10 -5.28 5.48
CA LEU A 145 0.14 -4.38 6.12
C LEU A 145 0.01 -4.81 7.59
N VAL A 146 0.21 -3.87 8.50
CA VAL A 146 0.16 -4.12 9.95
C VAL A 146 -0.82 -3.15 10.60
N ASP A 147 -1.73 -3.67 11.41
CA ASP A 147 -2.72 -2.89 12.14
C ASP A 147 -3.50 -1.91 11.26
N CYS A 148 -3.70 -2.25 9.99
CA CYS A 148 -4.41 -1.42 9.03
C CYS A 148 -5.91 -1.72 8.97
N ARG A 149 -6.68 -0.67 8.63
CA ARG A 149 -8.09 -0.80 8.26
C ARG A 149 -8.23 -0.48 6.79
N VAL A 150 -8.59 -1.48 5.99
CA VAL A 150 -8.78 -1.34 4.55
C VAL A 150 -10.24 -1.63 4.22
N GLY A 151 -10.95 -0.67 3.64
CA GLY A 151 -12.34 -0.87 3.21
C GLY A 151 -12.41 -1.89 2.09
N GLU A 152 -11.62 -1.67 1.05
CA GLU A 152 -11.48 -2.61 -0.06
C GLU A 152 -10.03 -2.67 -0.55
N LEU A 153 -9.51 -3.89 -0.72
CA LEU A 153 -8.22 -4.18 -1.36
C LEU A 153 -8.48 -4.95 -2.66
N ASP A 154 -8.28 -4.31 -3.80
CA ASP A 154 -8.46 -4.95 -5.10
C ASP A 154 -7.11 -5.34 -5.71
N LEU A 155 -6.84 -6.65 -5.71
CA LEU A 155 -5.67 -7.30 -6.31
C LEU A 155 -6.01 -7.99 -7.64
N GLY A 156 -7.11 -7.61 -8.29
CA GLY A 156 -7.55 -8.24 -9.55
C GLY A 156 -6.44 -8.28 -10.61
N GLY A 157 -6.10 -9.48 -11.09
CA GLY A 157 -5.03 -9.68 -12.08
C GLY A 157 -3.61 -9.42 -11.57
N ALA A 158 -3.42 -9.08 -10.29
CA ALA A 158 -2.11 -8.80 -9.72
C ALA A 158 -1.23 -10.05 -9.59
N GLN A 159 0.08 -9.85 -9.55
CA GLN A 159 1.08 -10.86 -9.22
C GLN A 159 1.68 -10.51 -7.86
N VAL A 160 1.35 -11.29 -6.84
CA VAL A 160 1.74 -10.99 -5.45
C VAL A 160 2.54 -12.15 -4.89
N ARG A 161 3.73 -11.84 -4.39
CA ARG A 161 4.58 -12.80 -3.68
C ARG A 161 5.02 -12.25 -2.34
N GLY A 162 4.70 -12.96 -1.25
CA GLY A 162 5.10 -12.55 0.08
C GLY A 162 4.30 -11.36 0.59
N LEU A 163 2.96 -11.42 0.54
CA LEU A 163 2.08 -10.46 1.20
C LEU A 163 1.71 -10.97 2.60
N ARG A 164 1.77 -10.10 3.59
CA ARG A 164 1.28 -10.39 4.94
C ARG A 164 0.30 -9.32 5.40
N LEU A 165 -0.83 -9.77 5.93
CA LEU A 165 -1.79 -8.92 6.62
C LEU A 165 -1.79 -9.32 8.11
N ASP A 166 -1.32 -8.45 9.00
CA ASP A 166 -1.23 -8.70 10.44
C ASP A 166 -1.99 -7.64 11.23
N GLY A 167 -2.89 -8.06 12.11
CA GLY A 167 -3.75 -7.15 12.85
C GLY A 167 -4.74 -6.36 11.99
N CYS A 168 -4.89 -6.70 10.71
CA CYS A 168 -5.67 -5.93 9.75
C CYS A 168 -7.16 -6.29 9.76
N THR A 169 -7.97 -5.30 9.39
CA THR A 169 -9.37 -5.53 8.97
C THR A 169 -9.52 -5.11 7.51
N VAL A 170 -10.03 -6.02 6.68
CA VAL A 170 -10.30 -5.79 5.26
C VAL A 170 -11.78 -6.05 4.99
N GLY A 171 -12.52 -5.04 4.57
CA GLY A 171 -13.95 -5.17 4.27
C GLY A 171 -14.19 -6.05 3.06
N ALA A 172 -13.52 -5.78 1.95
CA ALA A 172 -13.56 -6.61 0.75
C ALA A 172 -12.15 -6.86 0.19
N LEU A 173 -11.87 -8.10 -0.18
CA LEU A 173 -10.63 -8.52 -0.84
C LEU A 173 -10.95 -9.04 -2.24
N GLY A 174 -10.58 -8.28 -3.27
CA GLY A 174 -10.71 -8.68 -4.67
C GLY A 174 -9.46 -9.41 -5.15
N VAL A 175 -9.58 -10.68 -5.56
CA VAL A 175 -8.45 -11.51 -6.04
C VAL A 175 -8.74 -12.18 -7.38
N ARG A 176 -9.74 -11.71 -8.11
CA ARG A 176 -10.12 -12.29 -9.41
C ARG A 176 -8.94 -12.29 -10.40
N GLY A 177 -8.52 -13.46 -10.85
CA GLY A 177 -7.41 -13.62 -11.78
C GLY A 177 -6.04 -13.25 -11.20
N ALA A 178 -5.93 -13.03 -9.90
CA ALA A 178 -4.67 -12.80 -9.22
C ALA A 178 -3.80 -14.07 -9.20
N ARG A 179 -2.48 -13.86 -9.16
CA ARG A 179 -1.49 -14.92 -8.94
C ARG A 179 -0.81 -14.67 -7.61
N LEU A 180 -1.25 -15.40 -6.60
CA LEU A 180 -0.77 -15.24 -5.23
C LEU A 180 0.23 -16.35 -4.88
N THR A 181 1.31 -15.99 -4.23
CA THR A 181 2.33 -16.93 -3.73
C THR A 181 2.81 -16.44 -2.36
N ASP A 182 2.83 -17.33 -1.39
CA ASP A 182 3.25 -17.00 -0.01
C ASP A 182 2.49 -15.79 0.57
N VAL A 183 1.16 -15.77 0.44
CA VAL A 183 0.30 -14.72 0.97
C VAL A 183 -0.31 -15.16 2.30
N ASP A 184 -0.03 -14.43 3.37
CA ASP A 184 -0.49 -14.74 4.74
C ASP A 184 -1.64 -13.83 5.16
N LEU A 185 -2.84 -14.38 5.21
CA LEU A 185 -4.06 -13.70 5.64
C LEU A 185 -4.49 -14.09 7.07
N ARG A 186 -3.73 -14.96 7.76
CA ARG A 186 -4.12 -15.53 9.07
C ARG A 186 -4.26 -14.47 10.16
N GLY A 187 -3.49 -13.39 10.08
CA GLY A 187 -3.53 -12.25 11.01
C GLY A 187 -4.61 -11.21 10.70
N ALA A 188 -5.39 -11.41 9.65
CA ALA A 188 -6.40 -10.43 9.21
C ALA A 188 -7.83 -10.95 9.42
N ARG A 189 -8.75 -10.01 9.65
CA ARG A 189 -10.18 -10.23 9.46
C ARG A 189 -10.56 -9.74 8.07
N VAL A 190 -11.04 -10.65 7.22
CA VAL A 190 -11.55 -10.34 5.89
C VAL A 190 -13.03 -10.61 5.88
N ASP A 191 -13.85 -9.58 5.62
CA ASP A 191 -15.32 -9.71 5.71
C ASP A 191 -15.93 -10.29 4.43
N ALA A 192 -15.35 -9.97 3.26
CA ALA A 192 -15.78 -10.53 1.97
C ALA A 192 -14.59 -10.78 1.05
N VAL A 193 -14.70 -11.80 0.19
CA VAL A 193 -13.70 -12.11 -0.85
C VAL A 193 -14.38 -12.21 -2.20
N GLU A 194 -13.86 -11.50 -3.18
CA GLU A 194 -14.30 -11.56 -4.58
C GLU A 194 -13.26 -12.30 -5.44
N GLY A 195 -13.75 -13.29 -6.23
CA GLY A 195 -12.88 -14.11 -7.08
C GLY A 195 -12.13 -15.16 -6.27
N LEU A 196 -12.87 -16.00 -5.54
CA LEU A 196 -12.33 -17.04 -4.66
C LEU A 196 -11.37 -18.01 -5.38
N ASP A 197 -11.49 -18.17 -6.69
CA ASP A 197 -10.54 -18.91 -7.54
C ASP A 197 -9.12 -18.34 -7.50
N GLY A 198 -8.98 -17.04 -7.21
CA GLY A 198 -7.70 -16.37 -7.05
C GLY A 198 -7.02 -16.59 -5.69
N LEU A 199 -7.67 -17.25 -4.71
CA LEU A 199 -7.08 -17.49 -3.37
C LEU A 199 -5.99 -18.58 -3.35
N GLY A 200 -5.70 -19.23 -4.46
CA GLY A 200 -4.60 -20.20 -4.53
C GLY A 200 -3.28 -19.56 -4.08
N GLY A 201 -2.49 -20.24 -3.22
CA GLY A 201 -1.22 -19.74 -2.69
C GLY A 201 -1.34 -18.85 -1.44
N THR A 202 -2.52 -18.81 -0.80
CA THR A 202 -2.74 -18.09 0.46
C THR A 202 -2.73 -19.02 1.67
N TRP A 203 -2.36 -18.46 2.81
CA TRP A 203 -2.47 -19.08 4.13
C TRP A 203 -3.62 -18.44 4.89
N ILE A 204 -4.59 -19.27 5.28
CA ILE A 204 -5.74 -18.87 6.09
C ILE A 204 -5.86 -19.78 7.31
N THR A 205 -6.61 -19.37 8.32
CA THR A 205 -6.97 -20.20 9.48
C THR A 205 -8.16 -21.09 9.17
N ALA A 206 -8.38 -22.15 9.98
CA ALA A 206 -9.57 -22.97 9.90
C ALA A 206 -10.86 -22.14 10.08
N ALA A 207 -10.87 -21.19 11.02
CA ALA A 207 -12.02 -20.32 11.25
C ALA A 207 -12.32 -19.41 10.04
N GLN A 208 -11.29 -18.92 9.34
CA GLN A 208 -11.49 -18.18 8.09
C GLN A 208 -12.04 -19.06 6.98
N LEU A 209 -11.56 -20.30 6.87
CA LEU A 209 -12.10 -21.28 5.92
C LEU A 209 -13.59 -21.58 6.19
N ASP A 210 -13.96 -21.78 7.45
CA ASP A 210 -15.33 -22.00 7.86
C ASP A 210 -16.24 -20.81 7.44
N GLY A 211 -15.73 -19.58 7.59
CA GLY A 211 -16.43 -18.38 7.13
C GLY A 211 -16.58 -18.28 5.62
N LEU A 212 -15.62 -18.80 4.85
CA LEU A 212 -15.63 -18.79 3.39
C LEU A 212 -16.40 -19.98 2.79
N ALA A 213 -16.67 -21.02 3.58
CA ALA A 213 -17.27 -22.27 3.09
C ALA A 213 -18.59 -22.07 2.32
N PRO A 214 -19.55 -21.21 2.76
CA PRO A 214 -20.77 -20.96 1.99
C PRO A 214 -20.50 -20.39 0.60
N ALA A 215 -19.60 -19.39 0.50
CA ALA A 215 -19.25 -18.75 -0.76
C ALA A 215 -18.47 -19.69 -1.70
N LEU A 216 -17.61 -20.55 -1.14
CA LEU A 216 -16.91 -21.60 -1.90
C LEU A 216 -17.88 -22.66 -2.42
N ALA A 217 -18.87 -23.04 -1.61
CA ALA A 217 -19.92 -23.98 -2.03
C ALA A 217 -20.74 -23.40 -3.19
N GLU A 218 -21.16 -22.15 -3.09
CA GLU A 218 -21.89 -21.45 -4.15
C GLU A 218 -21.07 -21.38 -5.45
N GLN A 219 -19.80 -21.01 -5.38
CA GLN A 219 -18.92 -20.94 -6.55
C GLN A 219 -18.73 -22.29 -7.23
N LEU A 220 -18.71 -23.37 -6.46
CA LEU A 220 -18.59 -24.74 -6.97
C LEU A 220 -19.96 -25.37 -7.37
N GLY A 221 -21.06 -24.63 -7.22
CA GLY A 221 -22.39 -25.12 -7.49
C GLY A 221 -22.88 -26.20 -6.50
N ILE A 222 -22.29 -26.27 -5.30
CA ILE A 222 -22.66 -27.22 -4.25
C ILE A 222 -23.91 -26.66 -3.52
N GLN A 223 -24.95 -27.48 -3.46
CA GLN A 223 -26.15 -27.15 -2.67
C GLN A 223 -25.96 -27.64 -1.23
N VAL A 224 -25.97 -26.72 -0.30
CA VAL A 224 -25.90 -27.00 1.15
C VAL A 224 -27.32 -26.99 1.69
N LEU A 225 -27.78 -28.14 2.22
CA LEU A 225 -29.05 -28.26 2.89
C LEU A 225 -28.86 -28.00 4.38
N GLY A 226 -29.67 -27.10 4.95
CA GLY A 226 -29.70 -26.80 6.38
C GLY A 226 -30.48 -27.80 7.20
#